data_2f35dc3f6318c613c47c9e54362cec47
#
_entry.id   2f35dc3f6318c613c47c9e54362cec47
#
_cell.length_a   1.000
_cell.length_b   1.000
_cell.length_c   1.000
_cell.angle_alpha   90.00
_cell.angle_beta   90.00
_cell.angle_gamma   90.00
#
_symmetry.space_group_name_H-M   'P 1'
#
loop_
_entity.id
_entity.type
_entity.pdbx_description
1 polymer ?
#
loop_
_entity_poly.entity_id
_entity_poly.type
_entity_poly.pdbx_seq_one_letter_code
_entity_poly.pdbx_strand_id
1 'polypeptide(L)'
;TPDLLPADITGSYFYDPEKNKFKFRKGPIFCNILLADEINRAPPKTQAALLEAMQEKQITIEGTTHKLAAPFIVLATQNPIEYEGTYPLPEAQMDRFLIKLSVGYPDEDVETGILEGRSQRKKDTFSVKPRATPDKVVEMHDSIEEVFVKKEVMKYIVDLVQSTRRDPRVAVGSSPRGSLGLFKLSRALAVLSGR
;
A
#
# COMPACT_ATOMS: atom_id res chain seq x y z
N THR A 1 7.00 1.89 15.30
CA THR A 1 7.14 1.99 16.76
C THR A 1 5.82 2.49 17.36
N PRO A 2 5.39 2.04 18.56
CA PRO A 2 4.09 2.40 19.15
C PRO A 2 3.92 3.91 19.43
N ASP A 3 5.01 4.68 19.42
CA ASP A 3 5.00 6.12 19.69
C ASP A 3 5.03 6.99 18.42
N LEU A 4 4.84 6.40 17.24
CA LEU A 4 4.93 7.13 15.98
C LEU A 4 3.75 8.08 15.81
N LEU A 5 4.02 9.39 15.84
CA LEU A 5 3.01 10.42 15.63
C LEU A 5 2.72 10.62 14.14
N PRO A 6 1.53 11.12 13.76
CA PRO A 6 1.25 11.49 12.38
C PRO A 6 2.31 12.42 11.77
N ALA A 7 2.80 13.40 12.54
CA ALA A 7 3.83 14.34 12.11
C ALA A 7 5.18 13.68 11.75
N ASP A 8 5.49 12.53 12.34
CA ASP A 8 6.71 11.78 12.02
C ASP A 8 6.65 11.18 10.60
N ILE A 9 5.44 10.91 10.10
CA ILE A 9 5.21 10.40 8.75
C ILE A 9 4.99 11.54 7.76
N THR A 10 4.11 12.49 8.11
CA THR A 10 3.70 13.57 7.21
C THR A 10 4.68 14.71 7.15
N GLY A 11 5.48 14.88 8.20
CA GLY A 11 6.30 16.07 8.39
C GLY A 11 5.59 17.14 9.21
N SER A 12 6.29 18.22 9.48
CA SER A 12 5.82 19.32 10.31
C SER A 12 6.42 20.64 9.91
N TYR A 13 5.76 21.72 10.30
CA TYR A 13 6.34 23.05 10.23
C TYR A 13 7.26 23.30 11.40
N PHE A 14 8.41 23.93 11.14
CA PHE A 14 9.33 24.42 12.15
C PHE A 14 9.65 25.88 11.90
N TYR A 15 9.90 26.63 12.97
CA TYR A 15 10.30 28.01 12.86
C TYR A 15 11.78 28.12 12.49
N ASP A 16 12.07 28.88 11.43
CA ASP A 16 13.43 29.18 10.97
C ASP A 16 13.81 30.59 11.50
N PRO A 17 14.67 30.70 12.52
CA PRO A 17 15.04 31.98 13.11
C PRO A 17 15.78 32.90 12.15
N GLU A 18 16.59 32.33 11.23
CA GLU A 18 17.38 33.13 10.27
C GLU A 18 16.49 33.84 9.24
N LYS A 19 15.37 33.21 8.89
CA LYS A 19 14.43 33.74 7.88
C LYS A 19 13.16 34.30 8.50
N ASN A 20 13.05 34.25 9.82
CA ASN A 20 11.89 34.73 10.61
C ASN A 20 10.55 34.22 10.05
N LYS A 21 10.49 32.90 9.71
CA LYS A 21 9.31 32.27 9.13
C LYS A 21 9.24 30.78 9.40
N PHE A 22 8.01 30.25 9.36
CA PHE A 22 7.80 28.81 9.39
C PHE A 22 8.19 28.18 8.07
N LYS A 23 8.90 27.03 8.15
CA LYS A 23 9.27 26.17 7.03
C LYS A 23 8.69 24.80 7.23
N PHE A 24 8.17 24.24 6.16
CA PHE A 24 7.72 22.84 6.14
C PHE A 24 8.90 21.90 5.93
N ARG A 25 9.07 20.93 6.83
CA ARG A 25 9.98 19.80 6.68
C ARG A 25 9.18 18.57 6.31
N LYS A 26 9.39 18.08 5.08
CA LYS A 26 8.73 16.88 4.56
C LYS A 26 9.08 15.66 5.39
N GLY A 27 8.06 14.86 5.71
CA GLY A 27 8.21 13.55 6.33
C GLY A 27 8.45 12.43 5.30
N PRO A 28 8.63 11.18 5.76
CA PRO A 28 8.87 10.01 4.90
C PRO A 28 7.79 9.73 3.85
N ILE A 29 6.56 10.21 4.06
CA ILE A 29 5.44 10.00 3.14
C ILE A 29 5.66 10.66 1.76
N PHE A 30 6.57 11.64 1.68
CA PHE A 30 6.93 12.27 0.40
C PHE A 30 7.92 11.41 -0.39
N CYS A 31 7.48 10.23 -0.78
CA CYS A 31 8.22 9.26 -1.58
C CYS A 31 7.29 8.61 -2.60
N ASN A 32 7.83 7.84 -3.53
CA ASN A 32 7.05 7.08 -4.51
C ASN A 32 6.57 5.72 -3.95
N ILE A 33 7.40 5.07 -3.13
CA ILE A 33 7.07 3.80 -2.50
C ILE A 33 7.33 3.95 -1.00
N LEU A 34 6.28 3.77 -0.20
CA LEU A 34 6.34 3.80 1.25
C LEU A 34 6.13 2.40 1.80
N LEU A 35 7.11 1.89 2.55
CA LEU A 35 6.96 0.69 3.34
C LEU A 35 6.53 1.07 4.76
N ALA A 36 5.29 0.73 5.11
CA ALA A 36 4.73 0.87 6.45
C ALA A 36 4.81 -0.47 7.18
N ASP A 37 5.96 -0.73 7.76
CA ASP A 37 6.21 -1.99 8.47
C ASP A 37 5.46 -2.01 9.80
N GLU A 38 4.80 -3.13 10.10
CA GLU A 38 3.99 -3.34 11.32
C GLU A 38 2.97 -2.21 11.56
N ILE A 39 2.16 -1.88 10.55
CA ILE A 39 1.19 -0.78 10.63
C ILE A 39 0.21 -0.92 11.80
N ASN A 40 -0.07 -2.15 12.25
CA ASN A 40 -0.90 -2.44 13.42
C ASN A 40 -0.27 -2.00 14.75
N ARG A 41 1.01 -1.64 14.80
CA ARG A 41 1.67 -1.04 15.98
C ARG A 41 1.57 0.48 16.00
N ALA A 42 1.23 1.11 14.88
CA ALA A 42 1.05 2.56 14.83
C ALA A 42 -0.28 2.98 15.47
N PRO A 43 -0.33 4.10 16.21
CA PRO A 43 -1.58 4.62 16.78
C PRO A 43 -2.64 4.88 15.71
N PRO A 44 -3.95 4.81 16.05
CA PRO A 44 -5.04 4.99 15.07
C PRO A 44 -5.00 6.29 14.28
N LYS A 45 -4.54 7.40 14.90
CA LYS A 45 -4.37 8.68 14.20
C LYS A 45 -3.31 8.61 13.09
N THR A 46 -2.23 7.89 13.34
CA THR A 46 -1.15 7.69 12.38
C THR A 46 -1.58 6.78 11.24
N GLN A 47 -2.31 5.71 11.56
CA GLN A 47 -2.93 4.85 10.56
C GLN A 47 -3.91 5.64 9.67
N ALA A 48 -4.77 6.47 10.27
CA ALA A 48 -5.73 7.30 9.54
C ALA A 48 -5.05 8.28 8.57
N ALA A 49 -3.98 8.95 8.99
CA ALA A 49 -3.22 9.87 8.13
C ALA A 49 -2.59 9.15 6.92
N LEU A 50 -2.05 7.95 7.14
CA LEU A 50 -1.50 7.14 6.04
C LEU A 50 -2.60 6.69 5.06
N LEU A 51 -3.73 6.22 5.58
CA LEU A 51 -4.85 5.75 4.77
C LEU A 51 -5.52 6.89 3.98
N GLU A 52 -5.56 8.10 4.53
CA GLU A 52 -6.00 9.30 3.81
C GLU A 52 -5.04 9.60 2.65
N ALA A 53 -3.74 9.64 2.91
CA ALA A 53 -2.73 9.87 1.88
C ALA A 53 -2.78 8.84 0.75
N MET A 54 -3.07 7.57 1.07
CA MET A 54 -3.25 6.51 0.06
C MET A 54 -4.42 6.79 -0.88
N GLN A 55 -5.52 7.33 -0.38
CA GLN A 55 -6.74 7.58 -1.17
C GLN A 55 -6.66 8.88 -1.95
N GLU A 56 -6.33 9.96 -1.25
CA GLU A 56 -6.39 11.31 -1.78
C GLU A 56 -5.13 11.70 -2.57
N LYS A 57 -4.04 10.91 -2.47
CA LYS A 57 -2.72 11.23 -3.05
C LYS A 57 -2.21 12.61 -2.63
N GLN A 58 -2.65 13.06 -1.46
CA GLN A 58 -2.28 14.32 -0.83
C GLN A 58 -2.40 14.21 0.68
N ILE A 59 -1.80 15.14 1.38
CA ILE A 59 -1.92 15.30 2.83
C ILE A 59 -2.19 16.76 3.17
N THR A 60 -2.96 17.00 4.23
CA THR A 60 -3.23 18.35 4.72
C THR A 60 -2.58 18.53 6.09
N ILE A 61 -1.68 19.50 6.19
CA ILE A 61 -0.93 19.81 7.40
C ILE A 61 -1.14 21.30 7.72
N GLU A 62 -1.68 21.58 8.90
CA GLU A 62 -1.97 22.96 9.36
C GLU A 62 -2.73 23.79 8.30
N GLY A 63 -3.74 23.19 7.67
CA GLY A 63 -4.56 23.82 6.64
C GLY A 63 -3.93 23.94 5.26
N THR A 64 -2.68 23.53 5.08
CA THR A 64 -2.00 23.51 3.78
C THR A 64 -1.99 22.12 3.18
N THR A 65 -2.50 21.98 1.95
CA THR A 65 -2.54 20.70 1.23
C THR A 65 -1.27 20.53 0.40
N HIS A 66 -0.62 19.38 0.59
CA HIS A 66 0.58 18.97 -0.13
C HIS A 66 0.27 17.73 -0.97
N LYS A 67 0.42 17.83 -2.28
CA LYS A 67 0.27 16.68 -3.19
C LYS A 67 1.46 15.73 -3.09
N LEU A 68 1.20 14.43 -3.16
CA LEU A 68 2.22 13.41 -3.25
C LEU A 68 2.60 13.17 -4.71
N ALA A 69 3.87 12.86 -4.95
CA ALA A 69 4.35 12.57 -6.30
C ALA A 69 3.81 11.23 -6.81
N ALA A 70 3.45 11.18 -8.09
CA ALA A 70 3.09 9.92 -8.75
C ALA A 70 4.37 9.18 -9.23
N PRO A 71 4.38 7.83 -9.21
CA PRO A 71 3.41 6.98 -8.55
C PRO A 71 3.56 7.05 -7.02
N PHE A 72 2.47 6.92 -6.27
CA PHE A 72 2.52 6.77 -4.81
C PHE A 72 1.91 5.42 -4.43
N ILE A 73 2.74 4.51 -3.94
CA ILE A 73 2.40 3.14 -3.59
C ILE A 73 2.75 2.92 -2.12
N VAL A 74 1.83 2.32 -1.37
CA VAL A 74 2.07 1.93 0.02
C VAL A 74 2.06 0.41 0.13
N LEU A 75 3.12 -0.12 0.69
CA LEU A 75 3.24 -1.51 1.12
C LEU A 75 3.15 -1.52 2.64
N ALA A 76 2.14 -2.18 3.19
CA ALA A 76 1.98 -2.28 4.64
C ALA A 76 2.11 -3.74 5.07
N THR A 77 2.83 -3.98 6.16
CA THR A 77 2.88 -5.28 6.80
C THR A 77 2.07 -5.28 8.10
N GLN A 78 1.59 -6.44 8.48
CA GLN A 78 1.00 -6.70 9.78
C GLN A 78 1.63 -7.98 10.33
N ASN A 79 2.03 -7.95 11.59
CA ASN A 79 2.44 -9.15 12.30
C ASN A 79 1.22 -9.70 13.04
N PRO A 80 0.66 -10.86 12.64
CA PRO A 80 -0.54 -11.42 13.24
C PRO A 80 -0.30 -12.06 14.62
N ILE A 81 0.95 -12.28 15.01
CA ILE A 81 1.31 -13.01 16.23
C ILE A 81 1.33 -12.10 17.48
N GLU A 82 1.55 -10.81 17.27
CA GLU A 82 1.61 -9.85 18.39
C GLU A 82 0.24 -9.25 18.68
N TYR A 83 -0.32 -9.58 19.84
CA TYR A 83 -1.59 -9.03 20.33
C TYR A 83 -1.38 -7.85 21.28
N GLU A 84 -0.29 -7.81 22.02
CA GLU A 84 -0.03 -6.80 23.05
C GLU A 84 0.55 -5.52 22.41
N GLY A 85 -0.05 -4.37 22.72
CA GLY A 85 0.39 -3.08 22.18
C GLY A 85 0.07 -2.84 20.70
N THR A 86 -0.89 -3.59 20.12
CA THR A 86 -1.30 -3.41 18.72
C THR A 86 -2.68 -2.76 18.58
N TYR A 87 -2.87 -2.05 17.49
CA TYR A 87 -4.13 -1.43 17.06
C TYR A 87 -4.55 -2.07 15.73
N PRO A 88 -5.35 -3.14 15.74
CA PRO A 88 -5.76 -3.80 14.51
C PRO A 88 -6.53 -2.83 13.62
N LEU A 89 -6.26 -2.89 12.32
CA LEU A 89 -7.03 -2.09 11.36
C LEU A 89 -8.45 -2.66 11.25
N PRO A 90 -9.49 -1.83 11.45
CA PRO A 90 -10.85 -2.24 11.15
C PRO A 90 -11.03 -2.64 9.69
N GLU A 91 -11.98 -3.53 9.41
CA GLU A 91 -12.28 -4.02 8.05
C GLU A 91 -12.49 -2.90 7.03
N ALA A 92 -13.20 -1.83 7.43
CA ALA A 92 -13.44 -0.64 6.58
C ALA A 92 -12.16 0.12 6.23
N GLN A 93 -11.10 -0.03 7.01
CA GLN A 93 -9.77 0.53 6.73
C GLN A 93 -8.93 -0.42 5.87
N MET A 94 -9.05 -1.72 6.09
CA MET A 94 -8.41 -2.74 5.25
C MET A 94 -8.95 -2.71 3.81
N ASP A 95 -10.23 -2.39 3.60
CA ASP A 95 -10.85 -2.22 2.29
C ASP A 95 -10.23 -1.11 1.42
N ARG A 96 -9.33 -0.30 2.00
CA ARG A 96 -8.55 0.72 1.25
C ARG A 96 -7.32 0.16 0.56
N PHE A 97 -6.87 -1.03 0.96
CA PHE A 97 -5.78 -1.74 0.29
C PHE A 97 -6.33 -2.53 -0.90
N LEU A 98 -5.61 -2.46 -2.02
CA LEU A 98 -6.02 -3.13 -3.25
C LEU A 98 -5.90 -4.65 -3.15
N ILE A 99 -4.86 -5.13 -2.46
CA ILE A 99 -4.54 -6.55 -2.30
C ILE A 99 -4.11 -6.81 -0.86
N LYS A 100 -4.55 -7.95 -0.32
CA LYS A 100 -4.01 -8.54 0.90
C LYS A 100 -3.36 -9.88 0.55
N LEU A 101 -2.11 -10.04 0.93
CA LEU A 101 -1.31 -11.24 0.67
C LEU A 101 -0.87 -11.87 2.00
N SER A 102 -0.82 -13.19 2.02
CA SER A 102 -0.16 -13.95 3.08
C SER A 102 1.07 -14.63 2.49
N VAL A 103 2.23 -14.36 3.08
CA VAL A 103 3.51 -14.91 2.58
C VAL A 103 3.70 -16.35 3.06
N GLY A 104 3.29 -16.66 4.30
CA GLY A 104 3.54 -17.97 4.92
C GLY A 104 5.02 -18.22 5.22
N TYR A 105 5.33 -19.47 5.54
CA TYR A 105 6.71 -19.92 5.69
C TYR A 105 7.21 -20.52 4.38
N PRO A 106 8.52 -20.41 4.08
CA PRO A 106 9.11 -21.12 2.96
C PRO A 106 9.09 -22.63 3.21
N ASP A 107 9.12 -23.43 2.15
CA ASP A 107 9.40 -24.85 2.25
C ASP A 107 10.90 -25.12 2.49
N GLU A 108 11.27 -26.35 2.81
CA GLU A 108 12.63 -26.75 3.21
C GLU A 108 13.68 -26.41 2.14
N ASP A 109 13.35 -26.61 0.88
CA ASP A 109 14.28 -26.34 -0.24
C ASP A 109 14.53 -24.83 -0.39
N VAL A 110 13.48 -24.02 -0.29
CA VAL A 110 13.58 -22.56 -0.37
C VAL A 110 14.33 -22.00 0.83
N GLU A 111 14.08 -22.53 2.05
CA GLU A 111 14.79 -22.10 3.26
C GLU A 111 16.27 -22.44 3.19
N THR A 112 16.61 -23.64 2.70
CA THR A 112 17.99 -24.04 2.42
C THR A 112 18.67 -23.10 1.41
N GLY A 113 17.96 -22.75 0.32
CA GLY A 113 18.44 -21.81 -0.68
C GLY A 113 18.69 -20.39 -0.13
N ILE A 114 17.93 -19.95 0.88
CA ILE A 114 18.17 -18.69 1.58
C ILE A 114 19.53 -18.72 2.31
N LEU A 115 19.82 -19.83 3.02
CA LEU A 115 21.08 -20.01 3.74
C LEU A 115 22.28 -20.09 2.79
N GLU A 116 22.16 -20.83 1.71
CA GLU A 116 23.20 -20.92 0.68
C GLU A 116 23.49 -19.55 0.05
N GLY A 117 22.45 -18.84 -0.34
CA GLY A 117 22.55 -17.48 -0.90
C GLY A 117 23.19 -16.50 0.07
N ARG A 118 22.89 -16.59 1.36
CA ARG A 118 23.55 -15.79 2.40
C ARG A 118 25.03 -16.14 2.55
N SER A 119 25.34 -17.43 2.55
CA SER A 119 26.72 -17.94 2.64
C SER A 119 27.58 -17.45 1.48
N GLN A 120 27.06 -17.50 0.25
CA GLN A 120 27.76 -17.03 -0.94
C GLN A 120 27.99 -15.51 -0.93
N ARG A 121 26.99 -14.73 -0.53
CA ARG A 121 27.11 -13.24 -0.46
C ARG A 121 28.03 -12.74 0.66
N LYS A 122 28.19 -13.50 1.75
CA LYS A 122 28.95 -13.13 2.95
C LYS A 122 28.52 -11.82 3.63
N LYS A 123 27.33 -11.29 3.25
CA LYS A 123 26.74 -10.04 3.77
C LYS A 123 25.20 -10.10 3.65
N ASP A 124 24.51 -9.32 4.50
CA ASP A 124 23.04 -9.30 4.53
C ASP A 124 22.43 -8.33 3.50
N THR A 125 23.25 -7.42 2.98
CA THR A 125 22.78 -6.43 1.99
C THR A 125 22.73 -7.00 0.58
N PHE A 126 21.68 -6.59 -0.16
CA PHE A 126 21.55 -6.86 -1.58
C PHE A 126 21.80 -5.59 -2.39
N SER A 127 22.45 -5.73 -3.53
CA SER A 127 22.55 -4.65 -4.51
C SER A 127 21.50 -4.89 -5.60
N VAL A 128 20.50 -4.03 -5.67
CA VAL A 128 19.46 -4.09 -6.70
C VAL A 128 19.68 -2.97 -7.69
N LYS A 129 19.77 -3.32 -8.98
CA LYS A 129 19.88 -2.31 -10.06
C LYS A 129 18.49 -1.75 -10.36
N PRO A 130 18.34 -0.42 -10.54
CA PRO A 130 17.09 0.18 -11.00
C PRO A 130 16.62 -0.47 -12.31
N ARG A 131 15.32 -0.72 -12.42
CA ARG A 131 14.69 -1.35 -13.61
C ARG A 131 13.74 -0.41 -14.33
N ALA A 132 13.19 0.57 -13.63
CA ALA A 132 12.29 1.56 -14.20
C ALA A 132 12.47 2.90 -13.48
N THR A 133 12.10 3.97 -14.13
CA THR A 133 11.95 5.31 -13.54
C THR A 133 10.52 5.49 -13.04
N PRO A 134 10.25 6.46 -12.14
CA PRO A 134 8.88 6.80 -11.73
C PRO A 134 7.96 7.07 -12.91
N ASP A 135 8.41 7.85 -13.90
CA ASP A 135 7.62 8.19 -15.09
C ASP A 135 7.25 6.93 -15.89
N LYS A 136 8.19 5.97 -16.00
CA LYS A 136 7.91 4.71 -16.70
C LYS A 136 6.85 3.89 -15.98
N VAL A 137 6.82 3.91 -14.65
CA VAL A 137 5.76 3.23 -13.86
C VAL A 137 4.40 3.91 -14.08
N VAL A 138 4.37 5.25 -14.21
CA VAL A 138 3.14 5.98 -14.54
C VAL A 138 2.66 5.61 -15.94
N GLU A 139 3.53 5.59 -16.97
CA GLU A 139 3.17 5.14 -18.32
C GLU A 139 2.60 3.71 -18.34
N MET A 140 3.21 2.79 -17.57
CA MET A 140 2.71 1.41 -17.45
C MET A 140 1.32 1.38 -16.79
N HIS A 141 1.09 2.20 -15.78
CA HIS A 141 -0.22 2.33 -15.15
C HIS A 141 -1.27 2.86 -16.13
N ASP A 142 -0.93 3.90 -16.88
CA ASP A 142 -1.84 4.52 -17.85
C ASP A 142 -2.17 3.53 -18.98
N SER A 143 -1.23 2.73 -19.43
CA SER A 143 -1.49 1.69 -20.43
C SER A 143 -2.45 0.59 -19.96
N ILE A 144 -2.49 0.29 -18.65
CA ILE A 144 -3.49 -0.61 -18.06
C ILE A 144 -4.91 0.00 -18.15
N GLU A 145 -5.03 1.33 -18.02
CA GLU A 145 -6.32 2.01 -18.12
C GLU A 145 -6.92 1.96 -19.54
N GLU A 146 -6.11 1.74 -20.58
CA GLU A 146 -6.55 1.58 -21.97
C GLU A 146 -7.09 0.17 -22.29
N VAL A 147 -6.92 -0.82 -21.40
CA VAL A 147 -7.40 -2.19 -21.62
C VAL A 147 -8.91 -2.25 -21.69
N PHE A 148 -9.46 -2.64 -22.84
CA PHE A 148 -10.89 -2.78 -23.03
C PHE A 148 -11.43 -3.99 -22.26
N VAL A 149 -12.54 -3.78 -21.57
CA VAL A 149 -13.26 -4.83 -20.82
C VAL A 149 -14.69 -4.92 -21.31
N LYS A 150 -15.10 -6.12 -21.77
CA LYS A 150 -16.48 -6.36 -22.21
C LYS A 150 -17.47 -6.20 -21.05
N LYS A 151 -18.68 -5.76 -21.36
CA LYS A 151 -19.76 -5.56 -20.37
C LYS A 151 -20.12 -6.85 -19.61
N GLU A 152 -20.02 -7.98 -20.27
CA GLU A 152 -20.27 -9.31 -19.69
C GLU A 152 -19.27 -9.63 -18.58
N VAL A 153 -17.98 -9.27 -18.79
CA VAL A 153 -16.93 -9.43 -17.76
C VAL A 153 -17.18 -8.49 -16.59
N MET A 154 -17.55 -7.23 -16.85
CA MET A 154 -17.92 -6.29 -15.79
C MET A 154 -19.09 -6.81 -14.96
N LYS A 155 -20.13 -7.37 -15.63
CA LYS A 155 -21.27 -7.99 -14.95
C LYS A 155 -20.83 -9.18 -14.10
N TYR A 156 -19.96 -10.04 -14.62
CA TYR A 156 -19.42 -11.18 -13.90
C TYR A 156 -18.68 -10.75 -12.63
N ILE A 157 -17.86 -9.70 -12.70
CA ILE A 157 -17.20 -9.12 -11.52
C ILE A 157 -18.23 -8.67 -10.47
N VAL A 158 -19.28 -7.98 -10.90
CA VAL A 158 -20.33 -7.52 -9.99
C VAL A 158 -21.09 -8.70 -9.38
N ASP A 159 -21.41 -9.73 -10.17
CA ASP A 159 -22.12 -10.92 -9.69
C ASP A 159 -21.27 -11.68 -8.64
N LEU A 160 -19.94 -11.81 -8.86
CA LEU A 160 -19.01 -12.37 -7.88
C LEU A 160 -19.02 -11.59 -6.56
N VAL A 161 -18.88 -10.26 -6.61
CA VAL A 161 -18.88 -9.41 -5.42
C VAL A 161 -20.24 -9.45 -4.71
N GLN A 162 -21.35 -9.44 -5.45
CA GLN A 162 -22.69 -9.57 -4.85
C GLN A 162 -22.91 -10.93 -4.20
N SER A 163 -22.35 -12.02 -4.74
CA SER A 163 -22.46 -13.34 -4.13
C SER A 163 -21.86 -13.37 -2.72
N THR A 164 -20.74 -12.67 -2.49
CA THR A 164 -20.14 -12.57 -1.16
C THR A 164 -21.04 -11.89 -0.12
N ARG A 165 -21.96 -11.01 -0.56
CA ARG A 165 -22.90 -10.31 0.33
C ARG A 165 -24.13 -11.14 0.69
N ARG A 166 -24.38 -12.22 -0.06
CA ARG A 166 -25.56 -13.09 0.10
C ARG A 166 -25.22 -14.45 0.68
N ASP A 167 -23.95 -14.83 0.68
CA ASP A 167 -23.50 -16.13 1.18
C ASP A 167 -23.43 -16.09 2.73
N PRO A 168 -24.21 -16.92 3.45
CA PRO A 168 -24.22 -16.91 4.91
C PRO A 168 -22.90 -17.34 5.56
N ARG A 169 -21.98 -17.92 4.80
CA ARG A 169 -20.63 -18.29 5.27
C ARG A 169 -19.66 -17.10 5.29
N VAL A 170 -20.03 -16.00 4.65
CA VAL A 170 -19.21 -14.79 4.58
C VAL A 170 -19.66 -13.82 5.65
N ALA A 171 -18.81 -13.59 6.67
CA ALA A 171 -19.12 -12.70 7.78
C ALA A 171 -19.30 -11.23 7.31
N VAL A 172 -18.47 -10.77 6.38
CA VAL A 172 -18.54 -9.41 5.81
C VAL A 172 -18.40 -9.50 4.30
N GLY A 173 -19.47 -9.18 3.56
CA GLY A 173 -19.45 -9.15 2.09
C GLY A 173 -18.59 -8.00 1.54
N SER A 174 -17.98 -8.22 0.38
CA SER A 174 -17.10 -7.24 -0.27
C SER A 174 -17.84 -5.95 -0.65
N SER A 175 -17.18 -4.80 -0.52
CA SER A 175 -17.70 -3.48 -0.87
C SER A 175 -17.66 -3.23 -2.39
N PRO A 176 -18.25 -2.13 -2.90
CA PRO A 176 -18.04 -1.70 -4.29
C PRO A 176 -16.58 -1.44 -4.66
N ARG A 177 -15.71 -1.13 -3.67
CA ARG A 177 -14.26 -1.05 -3.88
C ARG A 177 -13.67 -2.39 -4.30
N GLY A 178 -14.20 -3.51 -3.78
CA GLY A 178 -13.80 -4.84 -4.22
C GLY A 178 -14.12 -5.08 -5.70
N SER A 179 -15.26 -4.62 -6.21
CA SER A 179 -15.56 -4.67 -7.65
C SER A 179 -14.54 -3.86 -8.46
N LEU A 180 -14.22 -2.64 -8.02
CA LEU A 180 -13.21 -1.80 -8.67
C LEU A 180 -11.81 -2.40 -8.58
N GLY A 181 -11.48 -3.02 -7.46
CA GLY A 181 -10.21 -3.74 -7.27
C GLY A 181 -10.06 -4.91 -8.24
N LEU A 182 -11.06 -5.78 -8.32
CA LEU A 182 -11.08 -6.89 -9.29
C LEU A 182 -10.99 -6.39 -10.74
N PHE A 183 -11.72 -5.32 -11.08
CA PHE A 183 -11.67 -4.71 -12.40
C PHE A 183 -10.26 -4.23 -12.76
N LYS A 184 -9.59 -3.51 -11.85
CA LYS A 184 -8.22 -3.01 -12.07
C LYS A 184 -7.20 -4.16 -12.15
N LEU A 185 -7.28 -5.12 -11.24
CA LEU A 185 -6.35 -6.25 -11.20
C LEU A 185 -6.50 -7.18 -12.39
N SER A 186 -7.73 -7.43 -12.87
CA SER A 186 -7.94 -8.26 -14.06
C SER A 186 -7.36 -7.62 -15.32
N ARG A 187 -7.45 -6.30 -15.47
CA ARG A 187 -6.80 -5.56 -16.57
C ARG A 187 -5.28 -5.63 -16.49
N ALA A 188 -4.72 -5.40 -15.30
CA ALA A 188 -3.28 -5.51 -15.09
C ALA A 188 -2.78 -6.92 -15.39
N LEU A 189 -3.50 -7.95 -14.95
CA LEU A 189 -3.16 -9.34 -15.23
C LEU A 189 -3.26 -9.68 -16.72
N ALA A 190 -4.24 -9.13 -17.44
CA ALA A 190 -4.36 -9.32 -18.88
C ALA A 190 -3.14 -8.74 -19.62
N VAL A 191 -2.71 -7.51 -19.27
CA VAL A 191 -1.49 -6.91 -19.83
C VAL A 191 -0.25 -7.77 -19.55
N LEU A 192 -0.07 -8.20 -18.31
CA LEU A 192 1.07 -9.06 -17.92
C LEU A 192 1.06 -10.42 -18.64
N SER A 193 -0.13 -10.90 -19.02
CA SER A 193 -0.31 -12.17 -19.76
C SER A 193 -0.32 -11.99 -21.28
N GLY A 194 -0.10 -10.77 -21.80
CA GLY A 194 -0.13 -10.50 -23.24
C GLY A 194 -1.50 -10.63 -23.87
N ARG A 195 -2.57 -10.32 -23.14
CA ARG A 195 -3.96 -10.44 -23.58
C ARG A 195 -4.64 -9.10 -23.62
#